data_63c91224df55ef419415f7b9394c01ac
#
_entry.id   63c91224df55ef419415f7b9394c01ac
#
_cell.length_a   1.000
_cell.length_b   1.000
_cell.length_c   1.000
_cell.angle_alpha   90.00
_cell.angle_beta   90.00
_cell.angle_gamma   90.00
#
_symmetry.space_group_name_H-M   'P 1'
#
loop_
_entity.id
_entity.type
_entity.pdbx_description
1 polymer ?
#
loop_
_entity_poly.entity_id
_entity_poly.type
_entity_poly.pdbx_seq_one_letter_code
_entity_poly.pdbx_strand_id
1 'polypeptide(L)'
;MIEKYTPDQVAQMIISIDPTFHLPSDEQRPIISIHDNPLEPAVVIAGAGSGKTETMAARVVYLVANEIARPDQILGLTFTRKAAGELNTRIRRRLRQFQQAQDKQGIARTFSSLDTAVTTYHSYAGRLLSEHAIRYGIDADVQPLGEAAVWMSANKLVREWDDGIFATSDAASTVVKDLLGLTSMVLEHRVTVDQIRAADEDLLQQVIAMTGPTNDETRKVAKVLNQRIAMLPMMQAFLESRRQSGELSFDDQIALAADIAVNFADVGVLERAKYPIVLLDEYQDTSQSQVRLLSALFGGGHPVTAVGDPCQSIYTWRGASSGTISAFNTNFPKAEGATGRDVYELLTTYRNDESILALANEISADVRKDEGITVAALKPRKGAGKGNLSCGIFENLEGEATAIAEYFEPLWNNPERTKAGSKVPKTFAVLVRKRAQIALIQESLAKAGIPSEVLGLGGLVHVPEIADLVAMLKIINNPDAGASLMRHLTGPRINLGARDIASLGRFARSRSESLAANSRSIVKNIVAGNPQ
;
A
#
# COMPACT_ATOMS: atom_id res chain seq x y z
N MET A 1 -37.49 1.85 2.15
CA MET A 1 -37.11 0.93 3.26
C MET A 1 -37.53 1.59 4.57
N ILE A 2 -38.12 0.86 5.50
CA ILE A 2 -38.45 1.41 6.83
C ILE A 2 -37.21 1.20 7.69
N GLU A 3 -36.64 2.29 8.21
CA GLU A 3 -35.52 2.27 9.16
C GLU A 3 -36.01 1.62 10.47
N LYS A 4 -35.40 0.50 10.86
CA LYS A 4 -35.73 -0.18 12.14
C LYS A 4 -35.02 0.47 13.32
N TYR A 5 -33.77 0.93 13.09
CA TYR A 5 -32.89 1.52 14.10
C TYR A 5 -32.19 2.74 13.54
N THR A 6 -32.26 3.86 14.23
CA THR A 6 -31.41 5.02 13.95
C THR A 6 -29.94 4.72 14.36
N PRO A 7 -28.93 5.49 13.85
CA PRO A 7 -27.54 5.37 14.32
C PRO A 7 -27.38 5.46 15.84
N ASP A 8 -28.15 6.35 16.49
CA ASP A 8 -28.12 6.52 17.94
C ASP A 8 -28.71 5.31 18.67
N GLN A 9 -29.79 4.71 18.18
CA GLN A 9 -30.37 3.49 18.77
C GLN A 9 -29.42 2.31 18.66
N VAL A 10 -28.75 2.12 17.51
CA VAL A 10 -27.70 1.10 17.36
C VAL A 10 -26.58 1.33 18.37
N ALA A 11 -26.14 2.58 18.52
CA ALA A 11 -25.08 2.94 19.45
C ALA A 11 -25.52 2.71 20.91
N GLN A 12 -26.75 3.08 21.30
CA GLN A 12 -27.31 2.83 22.64
C GLN A 12 -27.37 1.35 22.97
N MET A 13 -27.74 0.50 22.01
CA MET A 13 -27.70 -0.95 22.20
C MET A 13 -26.28 -1.43 22.48
N ILE A 14 -25.28 -0.97 21.71
CA ILE A 14 -23.87 -1.31 21.96
C ILE A 14 -23.40 -0.80 23.33
N ILE A 15 -23.75 0.43 23.73
CA ILE A 15 -23.42 1.03 25.03
C ILE A 15 -23.97 0.18 26.19
N SER A 16 -25.13 -0.46 26.02
CA SER A 16 -25.71 -1.34 27.05
C SER A 16 -24.84 -2.58 27.36
N ILE A 17 -23.93 -2.94 26.45
CA ILE A 17 -22.96 -4.04 26.57
C ILE A 17 -21.54 -3.51 26.86
N ASP A 18 -21.15 -2.42 26.22
CA ASP A 18 -19.84 -1.78 26.34
C ASP A 18 -20.01 -0.30 26.70
N PRO A 19 -20.03 0.03 28.00
CA PRO A 19 -20.23 1.42 28.45
C PRO A 19 -19.12 2.39 28.01
N THR A 20 -18.02 1.90 27.46
CA THR A 20 -16.95 2.75 26.91
C THR A 20 -17.23 3.21 25.48
N PHE A 21 -18.26 2.68 24.85
CA PHE A 21 -18.69 3.12 23.53
C PHE A 21 -19.45 4.45 23.63
N HIS A 22 -19.36 5.27 22.59
CA HIS A 22 -19.98 6.60 22.57
C HIS A 22 -21.04 6.70 21.47
N LEU A 23 -21.99 7.60 21.67
CA LEU A 23 -22.93 7.98 20.61
C LEU A 23 -22.17 8.62 19.44
N PRO A 24 -22.63 8.40 18.21
CA PRO A 24 -22.05 9.07 17.06
C PRO A 24 -22.22 10.60 17.15
N SER A 25 -21.22 11.32 16.69
CA SER A 25 -21.28 12.79 16.60
C SER A 25 -22.25 13.23 15.50
N ASP A 26 -22.57 14.53 15.47
CA ASP A 26 -23.42 15.12 14.44
C ASP A 26 -22.80 14.96 13.04
N GLU A 27 -21.45 14.95 12.94
CA GLU A 27 -20.73 14.68 11.69
C GLU A 27 -20.81 13.20 11.28
N GLN A 28 -20.82 12.28 12.24
CA GLN A 28 -20.82 10.84 11.98
C GLN A 28 -22.21 10.30 11.61
N ARG A 29 -23.29 10.82 12.21
CA ARG A 29 -24.66 10.33 11.97
C ARG A 29 -25.04 10.25 10.52
N PRO A 30 -24.92 11.33 9.71
CA PRO A 30 -25.30 11.29 8.30
C PRO A 30 -24.44 10.31 7.48
N ILE A 31 -23.18 10.09 7.88
CA ILE A 31 -22.31 9.12 7.21
C ILE A 31 -22.72 7.69 7.54
N ILE A 32 -23.07 7.40 8.79
CA ILE A 32 -23.51 6.08 9.22
C ILE A 32 -24.82 5.69 8.54
N SER A 33 -25.79 6.58 8.52
CA SER A 33 -27.10 6.29 7.95
C SER A 33 -27.13 6.36 6.44
N ILE A 34 -26.52 7.37 5.80
CA ILE A 34 -26.64 7.76 4.39
C ILE A 34 -28.01 7.38 3.86
N HIS A 35 -28.98 8.22 4.14
CA HIS A 35 -30.37 7.84 4.17
C HIS A 35 -31.11 7.89 2.85
N ASP A 36 -30.50 8.38 1.81
CA ASP A 36 -31.25 8.53 0.58
C ASP A 36 -31.37 7.16 -0.10
N ASN A 37 -32.58 6.70 -0.22
CA ASN A 37 -32.93 5.49 -0.92
C ASN A 37 -33.15 5.81 -2.41
N PRO A 38 -32.33 5.27 -3.33
CA PRO A 38 -31.33 4.22 -3.14
C PRO A 38 -30.04 4.70 -2.46
N LEU A 39 -29.30 3.79 -1.80
CA LEU A 39 -27.94 4.04 -1.31
C LEU A 39 -27.08 4.55 -2.48
N GLU A 40 -26.43 5.71 -2.32
CA GLU A 40 -25.71 6.38 -3.39
C GLU A 40 -24.20 6.39 -3.16
N PRO A 41 -23.39 6.50 -4.23
CA PRO A 41 -21.98 6.79 -4.08
C PRO A 41 -21.74 8.08 -3.30
N ALA A 42 -20.79 8.05 -2.36
CA ALA A 42 -20.42 9.21 -1.57
C ALA A 42 -18.96 9.15 -1.12
N VAL A 43 -18.33 10.32 -1.03
CA VAL A 43 -16.99 10.44 -0.45
C VAL A 43 -17.05 11.13 0.91
N VAL A 44 -16.24 10.64 1.85
CA VAL A 44 -16.10 11.18 3.20
C VAL A 44 -14.68 11.70 3.36
N ILE A 45 -14.55 13.02 3.48
CA ILE A 45 -13.29 13.66 3.81
C ILE A 45 -13.13 13.62 5.32
N ALA A 46 -12.12 12.91 5.79
CA ALA A 46 -11.98 12.59 7.19
C ALA A 46 -10.54 12.78 7.66
N GLY A 47 -10.30 13.82 8.43
CA GLY A 47 -8.97 14.15 8.92
C GLY A 47 -8.37 13.14 9.89
N ALA A 48 -7.10 13.32 10.21
CA ALA A 48 -6.38 12.48 11.16
C ALA A 48 -7.05 12.47 12.54
N GLY A 49 -7.40 11.28 13.03
CA GLY A 49 -8.01 11.13 14.35
C GLY A 49 -9.48 11.51 14.44
N SER A 50 -10.18 11.75 13.32
CA SER A 50 -11.62 12.08 13.29
C SER A 50 -12.55 10.87 13.51
N GLY A 51 -11.98 9.67 13.64
CA GLY A 51 -12.77 8.46 13.84
C GLY A 51 -13.21 7.76 12.57
N LYS A 52 -12.50 7.94 11.44
CA LYS A 52 -12.76 7.26 10.15
C LYS A 52 -13.18 5.80 10.31
N THR A 53 -12.28 4.98 10.85
CA THR A 53 -12.49 3.54 10.98
C THR A 53 -13.65 3.16 11.90
N GLU A 54 -13.90 3.95 12.96
CA GLU A 54 -15.06 3.73 13.84
C GLU A 54 -16.37 4.06 13.11
N THR A 55 -16.40 5.15 12.36
CA THR A 55 -17.57 5.55 11.55
C THR A 55 -17.89 4.49 10.50
N MET A 56 -16.87 3.95 9.80
CA MET A 56 -17.07 2.85 8.85
C MET A 56 -17.61 1.59 9.54
N ALA A 57 -17.05 1.20 10.68
CA ALA A 57 -17.53 0.05 11.43
C ALA A 57 -18.99 0.26 11.93
N ALA A 58 -19.30 1.46 12.43
CA ALA A 58 -20.65 1.81 12.85
C ALA A 58 -21.64 1.77 11.67
N ARG A 59 -21.24 2.23 10.47
CA ARG A 59 -22.03 2.12 9.25
C ARG A 59 -22.33 0.67 8.90
N VAL A 60 -21.34 -0.23 8.95
CA VAL A 60 -21.58 -1.66 8.70
C VAL A 60 -22.61 -2.21 9.68
N VAL A 61 -22.47 -1.93 10.97
CA VAL A 61 -23.42 -2.40 11.99
C VAL A 61 -24.82 -1.84 11.75
N TYR A 62 -24.94 -0.56 11.41
CA TYR A 62 -26.21 0.08 11.08
C TYR A 62 -26.89 -0.58 9.88
N LEU A 63 -26.15 -0.83 8.78
CA LEU A 63 -26.66 -1.49 7.58
C LEU A 63 -27.16 -2.90 7.87
N VAL A 64 -26.41 -3.65 8.68
CA VAL A 64 -26.77 -5.01 9.09
C VAL A 64 -27.94 -5.02 10.07
N ALA A 65 -27.98 -4.10 11.04
CA ALA A 65 -29.07 -3.95 12.00
C ALA A 65 -30.41 -3.64 11.32
N ASN A 66 -30.38 -2.87 10.24
CA ASN A 66 -31.54 -2.51 9.44
C ASN A 66 -31.85 -3.54 8.32
N GLU A 67 -31.13 -4.67 8.27
CA GLU A 67 -31.33 -5.74 7.27
C GLU A 67 -31.17 -5.25 5.81
N ILE A 68 -30.38 -4.19 5.61
CA ILE A 68 -30.06 -3.64 4.27
C ILE A 68 -29.08 -4.57 3.54
N ALA A 69 -28.10 -5.12 4.28
CA ALA A 69 -27.16 -6.10 3.76
C ALA A 69 -26.71 -7.06 4.88
N ARG A 70 -26.30 -8.27 4.52
CA ARG A 70 -25.60 -9.16 5.45
C ARG A 70 -24.14 -8.73 5.60
N PRO A 71 -23.46 -9.11 6.71
CA PRO A 71 -22.05 -8.77 6.92
C PRO A 71 -21.13 -9.21 5.77
N ASP A 72 -21.36 -10.39 5.18
CA ASP A 72 -20.62 -10.97 4.05
C ASP A 72 -20.88 -10.26 2.71
N GLN A 73 -21.93 -9.47 2.61
CA GLN A 73 -22.32 -8.69 1.43
C GLN A 73 -21.76 -7.25 1.42
N ILE A 74 -21.09 -6.84 2.49
CA ILE A 74 -20.45 -5.52 2.57
C ILE A 74 -18.94 -5.70 2.32
N LEU A 75 -18.46 -5.25 1.16
CA LEU A 75 -17.05 -5.29 0.80
C LEU A 75 -16.32 -4.10 1.43
N GLY A 76 -15.34 -4.38 2.28
CA GLY A 76 -14.42 -3.37 2.82
C GLY A 76 -13.04 -3.51 2.20
N LEU A 77 -12.55 -2.46 1.53
CA LEU A 77 -11.22 -2.44 0.95
C LEU A 77 -10.34 -1.41 1.66
N THR A 78 -9.12 -1.81 1.99
CA THR A 78 -8.14 -0.93 2.65
C THR A 78 -6.73 -1.16 2.11
N PHE A 79 -5.81 -0.25 2.42
CA PHE A 79 -4.48 -0.25 1.82
C PHE A 79 -3.55 -1.33 2.37
N THR A 80 -3.61 -1.64 3.67
CA THR A 80 -2.69 -2.58 4.30
C THR A 80 -3.39 -3.78 4.94
N ARG A 81 -2.70 -4.94 4.99
CA ARG A 81 -3.21 -6.13 5.69
C ARG A 81 -3.50 -5.86 7.16
N LYS A 82 -2.69 -5.01 7.81
CA LYS A 82 -2.89 -4.60 9.20
C LYS A 82 -4.19 -3.82 9.34
N ALA A 83 -4.41 -2.80 8.50
CA ALA A 83 -5.64 -2.01 8.52
C ALA A 83 -6.88 -2.87 8.21
N ALA A 84 -6.79 -3.81 7.26
CA ALA A 84 -7.87 -4.77 6.98
C ALA A 84 -8.19 -5.63 8.22
N GLY A 85 -7.17 -6.15 8.90
CA GLY A 85 -7.33 -6.92 10.13
C GLY A 85 -7.95 -6.09 11.28
N GLU A 86 -7.52 -4.86 11.44
CA GLU A 86 -8.06 -3.93 12.47
C GLU A 86 -9.52 -3.58 12.18
N LEU A 87 -9.86 -3.22 10.94
CA LEU A 87 -11.23 -2.91 10.54
C LEU A 87 -12.14 -4.13 10.72
N ASN A 88 -11.72 -5.30 10.24
CA ASN A 88 -12.47 -6.56 10.40
C ASN A 88 -12.72 -6.90 11.88
N THR A 89 -11.67 -6.83 12.72
CA THR A 89 -11.78 -7.08 14.16
C THR A 89 -12.75 -6.12 14.82
N ARG A 90 -12.71 -4.85 14.44
CA ARG A 90 -13.61 -3.80 14.96
C ARG A 90 -15.05 -4.06 14.54
N ILE A 91 -15.32 -4.33 13.27
CA ILE A 91 -16.66 -4.65 12.77
C ILE A 91 -17.22 -5.87 13.50
N ARG A 92 -16.48 -6.97 13.55
CA ARG A 92 -16.89 -8.21 14.24
C ARG A 92 -17.18 -7.98 15.72
N ARG A 93 -16.35 -7.17 16.41
CA ARG A 93 -16.58 -6.80 17.80
C ARG A 93 -17.90 -6.04 17.96
N ARG A 94 -18.19 -5.04 17.13
CA ARG A 94 -19.40 -4.23 17.20
C ARG A 94 -20.65 -5.03 16.83
N LEU A 95 -20.59 -5.87 15.79
CA LEU A 95 -21.67 -6.79 15.43
C LEU A 95 -22.00 -7.74 16.59
N ARG A 96 -20.98 -8.32 17.25
CA ARG A 96 -21.18 -9.19 18.42
C ARG A 96 -21.83 -8.45 19.58
N GLN A 97 -21.38 -7.23 19.87
CA GLN A 97 -21.97 -6.39 20.92
C GLN A 97 -23.43 -6.06 20.63
N PHE A 98 -23.77 -5.77 19.37
CA PHE A 98 -25.15 -5.55 18.95
C PHE A 98 -26.01 -6.81 19.13
N GLN A 99 -25.54 -8.00 18.72
CA GLN A 99 -26.24 -9.26 18.97
C GLN A 99 -26.47 -9.52 20.46
N GLN A 100 -25.45 -9.30 21.29
CA GLN A 100 -25.59 -9.46 22.74
C GLN A 100 -26.64 -8.51 23.33
N ALA A 101 -26.74 -7.29 22.79
CA ALA A 101 -27.78 -6.35 23.19
C ALA A 101 -29.18 -6.83 22.78
N GLN A 102 -29.33 -7.38 21.58
CA GLN A 102 -30.59 -8.01 21.13
C GLN A 102 -31.00 -9.17 22.03
N ASP A 103 -30.06 -10.09 22.32
CA ASP A 103 -30.31 -11.22 23.23
C ASP A 103 -30.75 -10.74 24.63
N LYS A 104 -30.07 -9.71 25.18
CA LYS A 104 -30.39 -9.14 26.50
C LYS A 104 -31.78 -8.50 26.54
N GLN A 105 -32.25 -7.96 25.42
CA GLN A 105 -33.57 -7.33 25.28
C GLN A 105 -34.67 -8.30 24.82
N GLY A 106 -34.33 -9.57 24.58
CA GLY A 106 -35.27 -10.56 24.04
C GLY A 106 -35.70 -10.30 22.59
N ILE A 107 -34.90 -9.53 21.83
CA ILE A 107 -35.14 -9.22 20.44
C ILE A 107 -34.50 -10.30 19.55
N ALA A 108 -35.21 -10.75 18.53
CA ALA A 108 -34.68 -11.72 17.58
C ALA A 108 -33.43 -11.14 16.89
N ARG A 109 -32.38 -11.97 16.73
CA ARG A 109 -31.16 -11.57 16.01
C ARG A 109 -31.47 -11.27 14.55
N THR A 110 -30.99 -10.14 14.05
CA THR A 110 -31.14 -9.73 12.66
C THR A 110 -30.20 -10.45 11.69
N PHE A 111 -29.14 -11.06 12.20
CA PHE A 111 -28.14 -11.83 11.42
C PHE A 111 -27.52 -12.95 12.26
N SER A 112 -27.03 -13.99 11.62
CA SER A 112 -26.42 -15.16 12.27
C SER A 112 -24.89 -15.20 12.11
N SER A 113 -24.35 -14.79 10.96
CA SER A 113 -22.91 -14.79 10.70
C SER A 113 -22.28 -13.46 11.05
N LEU A 114 -21.03 -13.52 11.54
CA LEU A 114 -20.15 -12.37 11.76
C LEU A 114 -19.08 -12.24 10.67
N ASP A 115 -19.16 -13.07 9.62
CA ASP A 115 -18.19 -13.06 8.54
C ASP A 115 -18.38 -11.81 7.69
N THR A 116 -17.28 -11.09 7.50
CA THR A 116 -17.21 -9.83 6.77
C THR A 116 -16.25 -9.94 5.60
N ALA A 117 -16.55 -9.27 4.49
CA ALA A 117 -15.69 -9.25 3.30
C ALA A 117 -14.70 -8.07 3.35
N VAL A 118 -13.82 -8.04 4.38
CA VAL A 118 -12.80 -6.99 4.52
C VAL A 118 -11.44 -7.53 4.09
N THR A 119 -10.82 -6.85 3.12
CA THR A 119 -9.53 -7.26 2.55
C THR A 119 -8.73 -6.06 2.02
N THR A 120 -7.52 -6.30 1.49
CA THR A 120 -6.75 -5.24 0.82
C THR A 120 -7.12 -5.14 -0.66
N TYR A 121 -6.88 -3.96 -1.28
CA TYR A 121 -7.06 -3.76 -2.73
C TYR A 121 -6.32 -4.83 -3.55
N HIS A 122 -5.07 -5.14 -3.20
CA HIS A 122 -4.27 -6.16 -3.89
C HIS A 122 -4.84 -7.58 -3.72
N SER A 123 -5.26 -7.94 -2.50
CA SER A 123 -5.82 -9.28 -2.27
C SER A 123 -7.15 -9.45 -3.01
N TYR A 124 -7.95 -8.38 -3.10
CA TYR A 124 -9.19 -8.37 -3.87
C TYR A 124 -8.93 -8.54 -5.37
N ALA A 125 -8.00 -7.76 -5.92
CA ALA A 125 -7.59 -7.86 -7.32
C ALA A 125 -7.01 -9.25 -7.65
N GLY A 126 -6.17 -9.81 -6.76
CA GLY A 126 -5.62 -11.16 -6.92
C GLY A 126 -6.70 -12.25 -6.95
N ARG A 127 -7.72 -12.15 -6.09
CA ARG A 127 -8.89 -13.06 -6.13
C ARG A 127 -9.63 -12.96 -7.45
N LEU A 128 -9.94 -11.73 -7.88
CA LEU A 128 -10.65 -11.50 -9.14
C LEU A 128 -9.87 -12.03 -10.34
N LEU A 129 -8.55 -11.79 -10.34
CA LEU A 129 -7.67 -12.33 -11.37
C LEU A 129 -7.71 -13.87 -11.38
N SER A 130 -7.56 -14.52 -10.24
CA SER A 130 -7.59 -15.99 -10.14
C SER A 130 -8.93 -16.57 -10.59
N GLU A 131 -10.06 -15.95 -10.23
CA GLU A 131 -11.41 -16.40 -10.64
C GLU A 131 -11.65 -16.26 -12.15
N HIS A 132 -10.99 -15.31 -12.83
CA HIS A 132 -11.23 -14.97 -14.24
C HIS A 132 -9.99 -15.07 -15.16
N ALA A 133 -8.85 -15.56 -14.67
CA ALA A 133 -7.56 -15.62 -15.38
C ALA A 133 -7.67 -16.32 -16.75
N ILE A 134 -8.42 -17.40 -16.81
CA ILE A 134 -8.62 -18.22 -18.03
C ILE A 134 -9.19 -17.38 -19.19
N ARG A 135 -10.04 -16.37 -18.90
CA ARG A 135 -10.60 -15.47 -19.92
C ARG A 135 -9.53 -14.62 -20.61
N TYR A 136 -8.38 -14.47 -19.96
CA TYR A 136 -7.22 -13.72 -20.46
C TYR A 136 -6.08 -14.63 -20.93
N GLY A 137 -6.30 -15.95 -20.94
CA GLY A 137 -5.28 -16.94 -21.31
C GLY A 137 -4.15 -17.05 -20.28
N ILE A 138 -4.43 -16.70 -19.03
CA ILE A 138 -3.48 -16.75 -17.91
C ILE A 138 -3.85 -17.96 -17.02
N ASP A 139 -2.83 -18.64 -16.51
CA ASP A 139 -3.03 -19.73 -15.55
C ASP A 139 -3.60 -19.15 -14.22
N ALA A 140 -4.66 -19.78 -13.72
CA ALA A 140 -5.32 -19.36 -12.48
C ALA A 140 -4.41 -19.48 -11.23
N ASP A 141 -3.42 -20.38 -11.26
CA ASP A 141 -2.50 -20.66 -10.16
C ASP A 141 -1.22 -19.82 -10.21
N VAL A 142 -1.11 -18.88 -11.15
CA VAL A 142 0.07 -18.01 -11.26
C VAL A 142 0.25 -17.20 -9.97
N GLN A 143 1.40 -17.42 -9.32
CA GLN A 143 1.80 -16.65 -8.14
C GLN A 143 2.64 -15.44 -8.55
N PRO A 144 2.33 -14.24 -8.02
CA PRO A 144 3.12 -13.08 -8.34
C PRO A 144 4.55 -13.21 -7.81
N LEU A 145 5.50 -12.82 -8.64
CA LEU A 145 6.90 -12.76 -8.28
C LEU A 145 7.14 -11.71 -7.20
N GLY A 146 7.96 -12.04 -6.23
CA GLY A 146 8.47 -11.06 -5.27
C GLY A 146 9.44 -10.06 -5.92
N GLU A 147 9.61 -8.89 -5.29
CA GLU A 147 10.47 -7.80 -5.77
C GLU A 147 11.88 -8.26 -6.16
N ALA A 148 12.47 -9.18 -5.39
CA ALA A 148 13.81 -9.70 -5.68
C ALA A 148 13.87 -10.49 -6.99
N ALA A 149 12.86 -11.30 -7.31
CA ALA A 149 12.81 -12.07 -8.55
C ALA A 149 12.59 -11.15 -9.76
N VAL A 150 11.69 -10.18 -9.65
CA VAL A 150 11.47 -9.15 -10.67
C VAL A 150 12.75 -8.35 -10.91
N TRP A 151 13.47 -7.98 -9.84
CA TRP A 151 14.76 -7.31 -9.95
C TRP A 151 15.81 -8.16 -10.66
N MET A 152 15.88 -9.45 -10.35
CA MET A 152 16.81 -10.38 -11.00
C MET A 152 16.53 -10.54 -12.49
N SER A 153 15.27 -10.64 -12.89
CA SER A 153 14.84 -10.70 -14.28
C SER A 153 15.25 -9.42 -15.03
N ALA A 154 14.96 -8.25 -14.46
CA ALA A 154 15.37 -6.97 -15.01
C ALA A 154 16.92 -6.83 -15.11
N ASN A 155 17.64 -7.23 -14.05
CA ASN A 155 19.11 -7.16 -14.05
C ASN A 155 19.75 -8.07 -15.10
N LYS A 156 19.16 -9.23 -15.37
CA LYS A 156 19.60 -10.11 -16.45
C LYS A 156 19.45 -9.42 -17.81
N LEU A 157 18.27 -8.87 -18.09
CA LEU A 157 18.01 -8.16 -19.35
C LEU A 157 18.95 -6.97 -19.52
N VAL A 158 19.13 -6.14 -18.49
CA VAL A 158 20.02 -4.97 -18.52
C VAL A 158 21.46 -5.38 -18.83
N ARG A 159 21.95 -6.50 -18.29
CA ARG A 159 23.33 -6.99 -18.54
C ARG A 159 23.52 -7.59 -19.94
N GLU A 160 22.46 -8.11 -20.54
CA GLU A 160 22.46 -8.73 -21.87
C GLU A 160 22.09 -7.71 -22.98
N TRP A 161 21.82 -6.44 -22.62
CA TRP A 161 21.39 -5.40 -23.55
C TRP A 161 22.56 -4.74 -24.27
N ASP A 162 22.61 -4.86 -25.59
CA ASP A 162 23.75 -4.44 -26.42
C ASP A 162 23.66 -3.02 -27.00
N ASP A 163 22.53 -2.31 -26.87
CA ASP A 163 22.26 -1.04 -27.57
C ASP A 163 22.87 0.22 -26.93
N GLY A 164 24.03 0.11 -26.27
CA GLY A 164 24.83 1.28 -25.89
C GLY A 164 24.21 2.25 -24.85
N ILE A 165 23.09 1.89 -24.20
CA ILE A 165 22.46 2.68 -23.11
C ILE A 165 23.46 2.95 -21.98
N PHE A 166 24.45 2.09 -21.80
CA PHE A 166 25.55 2.24 -20.85
C PHE A 166 26.60 3.32 -21.24
N ALA A 167 26.46 3.98 -22.38
CA ALA A 167 27.33 5.11 -22.75
C ALA A 167 27.17 6.34 -21.81
N THR A 168 26.17 6.32 -20.94
CA THR A 168 25.92 7.33 -19.91
C THR A 168 26.33 6.83 -18.51
N SER A 169 27.55 6.45 -18.27
CA SER A 169 28.25 6.26 -16.95
C SER A 169 27.43 5.72 -15.73
N ASP A 170 26.19 5.27 -15.90
CA ASP A 170 25.34 4.82 -14.80
C ASP A 170 25.61 3.33 -14.48
N ALA A 171 25.72 3.03 -13.19
CA ALA A 171 25.85 1.65 -12.73
C ALA A 171 24.63 0.81 -13.17
N ALA A 172 24.84 -0.45 -13.57
CA ALA A 172 23.76 -1.36 -13.99
C ALA A 172 22.58 -1.40 -12.99
N SER A 173 22.87 -1.29 -11.69
CA SER A 173 21.84 -1.23 -10.65
C SER A 173 20.94 0.01 -10.72
N THR A 174 21.46 1.14 -11.19
CA THR A 174 20.68 2.37 -11.41
C THR A 174 19.74 2.17 -12.60
N VAL A 175 20.27 1.64 -13.73
CA VAL A 175 19.46 1.33 -14.91
C VAL A 175 18.35 0.32 -14.59
N VAL A 176 18.64 -0.72 -13.81
CA VAL A 176 17.62 -1.68 -13.34
C VAL A 176 16.53 -0.99 -12.52
N LYS A 177 16.91 -0.11 -11.60
CA LYS A 177 15.97 0.64 -10.77
C LYS A 177 15.06 1.53 -11.64
N ASP A 178 15.63 2.24 -12.60
CA ASP A 178 14.91 3.15 -13.48
C ASP A 178 14.00 2.38 -14.45
N LEU A 179 14.46 1.24 -14.99
CA LEU A 179 13.65 0.33 -15.80
C LEU A 179 12.42 -0.18 -15.03
N LEU A 180 12.63 -0.65 -13.79
CA LEU A 180 11.53 -1.15 -12.96
C LEU A 180 10.56 -0.03 -12.57
N GLY A 181 11.08 1.16 -12.24
CA GLY A 181 10.26 2.33 -11.94
C GLY A 181 9.40 2.75 -13.14
N LEU A 182 9.99 2.84 -14.33
CA LEU A 182 9.27 3.17 -15.57
C LEU A 182 8.22 2.11 -15.90
N THR A 183 8.58 0.83 -15.79
CA THR A 183 7.66 -0.29 -16.05
C THR A 183 6.45 -0.26 -15.12
N SER A 184 6.67 -0.04 -13.81
CA SER A 184 5.59 0.07 -12.82
C SER A 184 4.64 1.22 -13.16
N MET A 185 5.17 2.40 -13.53
CA MET A 185 4.35 3.56 -13.93
C MET A 185 3.54 3.30 -15.20
N VAL A 186 4.13 2.62 -16.18
CA VAL A 186 3.43 2.24 -17.43
C VAL A 186 2.26 1.30 -17.15
N LEU A 187 2.47 0.29 -16.33
CA LEU A 187 1.42 -0.64 -15.92
C LEU A 187 0.33 0.07 -15.12
N GLU A 188 0.73 0.96 -14.21
CA GLU A 188 -0.18 1.72 -13.36
C GLU A 188 -1.08 2.67 -14.15
N HIS A 189 -0.50 3.46 -15.05
CA HIS A 189 -1.24 4.45 -15.84
C HIS A 189 -1.83 3.88 -17.14
N ARG A 190 -1.52 2.62 -17.46
CA ARG A 190 -2.01 1.94 -18.69
C ARG A 190 -1.72 2.72 -19.96
N VAL A 191 -0.55 3.35 -20.01
CA VAL A 191 -0.06 4.06 -21.20
C VAL A 191 0.77 3.14 -22.08
N THR A 192 0.74 3.37 -23.39
CA THR A 192 1.56 2.62 -24.34
C THR A 192 2.95 3.23 -24.49
N VAL A 193 3.90 2.44 -24.95
CA VAL A 193 5.26 2.91 -25.28
C VAL A 193 5.22 4.08 -26.26
N ASP A 194 4.34 4.00 -27.28
CA ASP A 194 4.21 5.06 -28.31
C ASP A 194 3.64 6.35 -27.71
N GLN A 195 2.69 6.27 -26.77
CA GLN A 195 2.17 7.44 -26.09
C GLN A 195 3.24 8.14 -25.23
N ILE A 196 4.07 7.36 -24.54
CA ILE A 196 5.18 7.92 -23.74
C ILE A 196 6.19 8.57 -24.66
N ARG A 197 6.58 7.88 -25.75
CA ARG A 197 7.53 8.40 -26.74
C ARG A 197 7.03 9.74 -27.29
N ALA A 198 5.79 9.79 -27.77
CA ALA A 198 5.21 11.00 -28.34
C ALA A 198 5.17 12.16 -27.34
N ALA A 199 4.78 11.90 -26.08
CA ALA A 199 4.75 12.92 -25.04
C ALA A 199 6.15 13.42 -24.67
N ASP A 200 7.13 12.52 -24.59
CA ASP A 200 8.51 12.89 -24.25
C ASP A 200 9.20 13.65 -25.37
N GLU A 201 8.97 13.25 -26.63
CA GLU A 201 9.49 13.96 -27.80
C GLU A 201 8.87 15.35 -27.93
N ASP A 202 7.56 15.51 -27.70
CA ASP A 202 6.88 16.80 -27.70
C ASP A 202 7.45 17.72 -26.59
N LEU A 203 7.55 17.21 -25.35
CA LEU A 203 8.12 17.96 -24.25
C LEU A 203 9.60 18.34 -24.48
N LEU A 204 10.38 17.43 -25.08
CA LEU A 204 11.76 17.71 -25.44
C LEU A 204 11.86 18.83 -26.48
N GLN A 205 10.99 18.84 -27.49
CA GLN A 205 10.90 19.93 -28.47
C GLN A 205 10.53 21.26 -27.81
N GLN A 206 9.59 21.26 -26.87
CA GLN A 206 9.23 22.46 -26.10
C GLN A 206 10.43 22.98 -25.28
N VAL A 207 11.17 22.10 -24.60
CA VAL A 207 12.36 22.44 -23.83
C VAL A 207 13.46 23.02 -24.72
N ILE A 208 13.66 22.46 -25.93
CA ILE A 208 14.65 22.94 -26.91
C ILE A 208 14.22 24.29 -27.49
N ALA A 209 12.92 24.52 -27.71
CA ALA A 209 12.37 25.76 -28.25
C ALA A 209 12.33 26.92 -27.23
N MET A 210 12.57 26.68 -25.95
CA MET A 210 12.65 27.72 -24.94
C MET A 210 13.76 28.71 -25.30
N THR A 211 13.37 29.94 -25.65
CA THR A 211 14.29 31.04 -25.96
C THR A 211 14.85 31.66 -24.68
N GLY A 212 16.12 31.42 -24.40
CA GLY A 212 16.81 31.99 -23.25
C GLY A 212 18.13 31.27 -22.98
N PRO A 213 19.01 31.76 -22.10
CA PRO A 213 20.19 30.99 -21.72
C PRO A 213 19.71 29.70 -21.06
N THR A 214 20.08 28.57 -21.68
CA THR A 214 19.83 27.22 -21.11
C THR A 214 20.41 27.17 -19.71
N ASN A 215 19.55 27.15 -18.69
CA ASN A 215 19.98 26.97 -17.31
C ASN A 215 20.27 25.48 -17.06
N ASP A 216 20.91 25.18 -15.93
CA ASP A 216 21.24 23.80 -15.57
C ASP A 216 19.97 22.91 -15.38
N GLU A 217 18.83 23.52 -15.07
CA GLU A 217 17.56 22.79 -14.90
C GLU A 217 16.98 22.31 -16.23
N THR A 218 16.95 23.17 -17.26
CA THR A 218 16.49 22.76 -18.61
C THR A 218 17.36 21.68 -19.21
N ARG A 219 18.69 21.73 -18.98
CA ARG A 219 19.61 20.66 -19.41
C ARG A 219 19.35 19.35 -18.69
N LYS A 220 19.04 19.39 -17.38
CA LYS A 220 18.68 18.19 -16.61
C LYS A 220 17.37 17.57 -17.12
N VAL A 221 16.36 18.40 -17.39
CA VAL A 221 15.08 17.91 -17.96
C VAL A 221 15.31 17.24 -19.31
N ALA A 222 16.01 17.90 -20.22
CA ALA A 222 16.33 17.32 -21.54
C ALA A 222 17.12 16.01 -21.44
N LYS A 223 18.07 15.92 -20.49
CA LYS A 223 18.84 14.70 -20.24
C LYS A 223 17.91 13.56 -19.78
N VAL A 224 17.02 13.82 -18.83
CA VAL A 224 16.09 12.81 -18.31
C VAL A 224 15.13 12.32 -19.39
N LEU A 225 14.58 13.24 -20.22
CA LEU A 225 13.70 12.87 -21.33
C LEU A 225 14.42 11.96 -22.35
N ASN A 226 15.63 12.34 -22.75
CA ASN A 226 16.44 11.52 -23.66
C ASN A 226 16.76 10.14 -23.08
N GLN A 227 17.10 10.06 -21.80
CA GLN A 227 17.36 8.79 -21.10
C GLN A 227 16.11 7.92 -21.06
N ARG A 228 14.92 8.50 -20.79
CA ARG A 228 13.65 7.78 -20.79
C ARG A 228 13.29 7.27 -22.17
N ILE A 229 13.39 8.09 -23.22
CA ILE A 229 13.16 7.67 -24.60
C ILE A 229 14.09 6.51 -24.98
N ALA A 230 15.38 6.59 -24.65
CA ALA A 230 16.35 5.53 -24.91
C ALA A 230 16.04 4.22 -24.15
N MET A 231 15.37 4.29 -22.99
CA MET A 231 14.99 3.12 -22.19
C MET A 231 13.73 2.42 -22.69
N LEU A 232 12.88 3.07 -23.49
CA LEU A 232 11.60 2.51 -23.94
C LEU A 232 11.73 1.15 -24.66
N PRO A 233 12.70 0.92 -25.58
CA PRO A 233 12.87 -0.39 -26.20
C PRO A 233 13.20 -1.50 -25.19
N MET A 234 14.07 -1.22 -24.23
CA MET A 234 14.43 -2.16 -23.16
C MET A 234 13.22 -2.48 -22.28
N MET A 235 12.42 -1.47 -21.93
CA MET A 235 11.18 -1.66 -21.17
C MET A 235 10.17 -2.54 -21.93
N GLN A 236 10.01 -2.30 -23.21
CA GLN A 236 9.13 -3.12 -24.05
C GLN A 236 9.59 -4.57 -24.11
N ALA A 237 10.89 -4.80 -24.30
CA ALA A 237 11.48 -6.14 -24.27
C ALA A 237 11.31 -6.82 -22.90
N PHE A 238 11.43 -6.07 -21.82
CA PHE A 238 11.22 -6.57 -20.46
C PHE A 238 9.77 -7.03 -20.23
N LEU A 239 8.79 -6.21 -20.63
CA LEU A 239 7.37 -6.56 -20.54
C LEU A 239 7.03 -7.79 -21.39
N GLU A 240 7.55 -7.87 -22.61
CA GLU A 240 7.30 -9.00 -23.49
C GLU A 240 7.96 -10.29 -22.98
N SER A 241 9.21 -10.23 -22.49
CA SER A 241 9.90 -11.37 -21.87
C SER A 241 9.12 -11.95 -20.67
N ARG A 242 8.59 -11.07 -19.81
CA ARG A 242 7.77 -11.48 -18.66
C ARG A 242 6.45 -12.11 -19.08
N ARG A 243 5.81 -11.54 -20.10
CA ARG A 243 4.57 -12.10 -20.67
C ARG A 243 4.80 -13.50 -21.25
N GLN A 244 5.90 -13.70 -21.98
CA GLN A 244 6.25 -15.00 -22.57
C GLN A 244 6.59 -16.06 -21.50
N SER A 245 7.23 -15.66 -20.41
CA SER A 245 7.54 -16.56 -19.28
C SER A 245 6.37 -16.77 -18.31
N GLY A 246 5.24 -16.09 -18.50
CA GLY A 246 4.10 -16.14 -17.58
C GLY A 246 4.37 -15.50 -16.23
N GLU A 247 5.40 -14.65 -16.12
CA GLU A 247 5.78 -13.98 -14.88
C GLU A 247 4.88 -12.77 -14.62
N LEU A 248 4.22 -12.75 -13.46
CA LEU A 248 3.40 -11.63 -12.99
C LEU A 248 4.05 -10.98 -11.77
N SER A 249 3.96 -9.66 -11.66
CA SER A 249 4.23 -8.91 -10.42
C SER A 249 2.93 -8.55 -9.69
N PHE A 250 3.04 -7.97 -8.52
CA PHE A 250 1.88 -7.43 -7.81
C PHE A 250 1.20 -6.29 -8.59
N ASP A 251 1.97 -5.47 -9.31
CA ASP A 251 1.43 -4.39 -10.14
C ASP A 251 0.66 -4.97 -11.34
N ASP A 252 1.16 -6.04 -11.97
CA ASP A 252 0.46 -6.75 -13.03
C ASP A 252 -0.88 -7.32 -12.58
N GLN A 253 -0.98 -7.83 -11.35
CA GLN A 253 -2.24 -8.37 -10.83
C GLN A 253 -3.37 -7.33 -10.85
N ILE A 254 -3.09 -6.11 -10.39
CA ILE A 254 -4.09 -5.05 -10.37
C ILE A 254 -4.43 -4.60 -11.79
N ALA A 255 -3.42 -4.41 -12.62
CA ALA A 255 -3.60 -3.99 -14.00
C ALA A 255 -4.45 -4.99 -14.80
N LEU A 256 -4.15 -6.30 -14.68
CA LEU A 256 -4.91 -7.37 -15.33
C LEU A 256 -6.32 -7.52 -14.77
N ALA A 257 -6.50 -7.41 -13.46
CA ALA A 257 -7.83 -7.41 -12.84
C ALA A 257 -8.68 -6.23 -13.35
N ALA A 258 -8.08 -5.05 -13.52
CA ALA A 258 -8.75 -3.90 -14.11
C ALA A 258 -9.13 -4.13 -15.57
N ASP A 259 -8.25 -4.74 -16.37
CA ASP A 259 -8.56 -5.10 -17.75
C ASP A 259 -9.70 -6.13 -17.85
N ILE A 260 -9.71 -7.13 -16.97
CA ILE A 260 -10.81 -8.10 -16.87
C ILE A 260 -12.12 -7.37 -16.57
N ALA A 261 -12.13 -6.48 -15.57
CA ALA A 261 -13.33 -5.75 -15.18
C ALA A 261 -13.87 -4.84 -16.30
N VAL A 262 -12.98 -4.23 -17.09
CA VAL A 262 -13.36 -3.36 -18.21
C VAL A 262 -13.85 -4.15 -19.41
N ASN A 263 -13.17 -5.27 -19.76
CA ASN A 263 -13.46 -6.00 -20.98
C ASN A 263 -14.58 -7.04 -20.82
N PHE A 264 -14.92 -7.43 -19.60
CA PHE A 264 -15.95 -8.43 -19.30
C PHE A 264 -17.01 -7.85 -18.36
N ALA A 265 -18.02 -7.20 -18.92
CA ALA A 265 -19.07 -6.50 -18.16
C ALA A 265 -19.85 -7.41 -17.19
N ASP A 266 -19.97 -8.72 -17.49
CA ASP A 266 -20.60 -9.72 -16.63
C ASP A 266 -19.87 -9.89 -15.30
N VAL A 267 -18.56 -9.67 -15.24
CA VAL A 267 -17.78 -9.68 -13.99
C VAL A 267 -18.28 -8.58 -13.04
N GLY A 268 -18.51 -7.38 -13.56
CA GLY A 268 -19.11 -6.30 -12.77
C GLY A 268 -20.51 -6.62 -12.27
N VAL A 269 -21.33 -7.28 -13.09
CA VAL A 269 -22.69 -7.74 -12.67
C VAL A 269 -22.59 -8.72 -11.52
N LEU A 270 -21.71 -9.72 -11.61
CA LEU A 270 -21.49 -10.72 -10.56
C LEU A 270 -20.98 -10.11 -9.25
N GLU A 271 -20.00 -9.22 -9.33
CA GLU A 271 -19.41 -8.56 -8.15
C GLU A 271 -20.41 -7.62 -7.46
N ARG A 272 -21.23 -6.87 -8.22
CA ARG A 272 -22.31 -6.05 -7.65
C ARG A 272 -23.40 -6.88 -6.98
N ALA A 273 -23.74 -8.04 -7.55
CA ALA A 273 -24.69 -8.95 -6.92
C ALA A 273 -24.15 -9.57 -5.63
N LYS A 274 -22.83 -9.85 -5.60
CA LYS A 274 -22.12 -10.38 -4.42
C LYS A 274 -21.96 -9.32 -3.33
N TYR A 275 -21.64 -8.09 -3.70
CA TYR A 275 -21.35 -6.97 -2.81
C TYR A 275 -22.24 -5.78 -3.14
N PRO A 276 -23.48 -5.75 -2.67
CA PRO A 276 -24.38 -4.60 -2.88
C PRO A 276 -23.90 -3.29 -2.23
N ILE A 277 -22.92 -3.37 -1.31
CA ILE A 277 -22.34 -2.20 -0.65
C ILE A 277 -20.83 -2.33 -0.61
N VAL A 278 -20.12 -1.25 -0.97
CA VAL A 278 -18.66 -1.19 -0.99
C VAL A 278 -18.18 -0.02 -0.12
N LEU A 279 -17.20 -0.29 0.73
CA LEU A 279 -16.53 0.69 1.58
C LEU A 279 -15.03 0.73 1.20
N LEU A 280 -14.54 1.91 0.84
CA LEU A 280 -13.15 2.14 0.44
C LEU A 280 -12.47 2.98 1.52
N ASP A 281 -11.49 2.41 2.22
CA ASP A 281 -10.69 3.11 3.24
C ASP A 281 -9.38 3.62 2.64
N GLU A 282 -8.86 4.72 3.18
CA GLU A 282 -7.65 5.42 2.72
C GLU A 282 -7.68 5.67 1.19
N TYR A 283 -8.82 6.12 0.68
CA TYR A 283 -9.07 6.27 -0.76
C TYR A 283 -8.09 7.24 -1.44
N GLN A 284 -7.50 8.21 -0.71
CA GLN A 284 -6.48 9.12 -1.22
C GLN A 284 -5.19 8.39 -1.68
N ASP A 285 -4.94 7.20 -1.16
CA ASP A 285 -3.75 6.40 -1.50
C ASP A 285 -4.03 5.39 -2.63
N THR A 286 -5.24 5.42 -3.20
CA THR A 286 -5.66 4.50 -4.27
C THR A 286 -4.99 4.89 -5.58
N SER A 287 -4.41 3.90 -6.26
CA SER A 287 -3.73 4.08 -7.53
C SER A 287 -4.70 4.15 -8.72
N GLN A 288 -4.24 4.64 -9.88
CA GLN A 288 -5.08 4.76 -11.07
C GLN A 288 -5.62 3.41 -11.56
N SER A 289 -4.81 2.37 -11.53
CA SER A 289 -5.24 1.01 -11.88
C SER A 289 -6.29 0.48 -10.90
N GLN A 290 -6.16 0.78 -9.60
CA GLN A 290 -7.16 0.43 -8.60
C GLN A 290 -8.47 1.19 -8.81
N VAL A 291 -8.40 2.50 -9.07
CA VAL A 291 -9.59 3.31 -9.40
C VAL A 291 -10.28 2.75 -10.63
N ARG A 292 -9.53 2.44 -11.70
CA ARG A 292 -10.06 1.86 -12.94
C ARG A 292 -10.75 0.52 -12.69
N LEU A 293 -10.13 -0.37 -11.90
CA LEU A 293 -10.73 -1.64 -11.47
C LEU A 293 -12.07 -1.41 -10.79
N LEU A 294 -12.06 -0.58 -9.75
CA LEU A 294 -13.23 -0.37 -8.91
C LEU A 294 -14.35 0.37 -9.63
N SER A 295 -14.05 1.37 -10.46
CA SER A 295 -15.05 2.09 -11.24
C SER A 295 -15.69 1.22 -12.32
N ALA A 296 -14.92 0.30 -12.95
CA ALA A 296 -15.47 -0.68 -13.89
C ALA A 296 -16.41 -1.68 -13.19
N LEU A 297 -16.08 -2.12 -11.98
CA LEU A 297 -16.91 -3.07 -11.22
C LEU A 297 -18.13 -2.40 -10.58
N PHE A 298 -17.93 -1.25 -9.93
CA PHE A 298 -18.87 -0.61 -9.01
C PHE A 298 -19.28 0.80 -9.43
N GLY A 299 -19.06 1.21 -10.67
CA GLY A 299 -19.57 2.46 -11.21
C GLY A 299 -21.09 2.41 -11.46
N GLY A 300 -21.62 3.53 -12.06
CA GLY A 300 -23.02 3.58 -12.50
C GLY A 300 -24.05 3.61 -11.37
N GLY A 301 -23.75 4.31 -10.28
CA GLY A 301 -24.69 4.51 -9.17
C GLY A 301 -24.67 3.40 -8.11
N HIS A 302 -23.72 2.47 -8.19
CA HIS A 302 -23.57 1.41 -7.15
C HIS A 302 -23.18 2.04 -5.80
N PRO A 303 -23.72 1.56 -4.66
CA PRO A 303 -23.43 2.10 -3.33
C PRO A 303 -21.97 1.95 -2.92
N VAL A 304 -21.16 2.95 -3.20
CA VAL A 304 -19.73 3.03 -2.82
C VAL A 304 -19.55 4.18 -1.84
N THR A 305 -19.01 3.89 -0.67
CA THR A 305 -18.60 4.92 0.30
C THR A 305 -17.08 4.93 0.40
N ALA A 306 -16.44 5.97 -0.13
CA ALA A 306 -15.01 6.17 -0.03
C ALA A 306 -14.69 7.09 1.16
N VAL A 307 -13.68 6.73 1.95
CA VAL A 307 -13.21 7.54 3.08
C VAL A 307 -11.74 7.83 2.89
N GLY A 308 -11.35 9.08 3.03
CA GLY A 308 -9.95 9.48 2.85
C GLY A 308 -9.65 10.88 3.36
N ASP A 309 -8.36 11.22 3.38
CA ASP A 309 -7.85 12.54 3.73
C ASP A 309 -6.85 13.00 2.65
N PRO A 310 -7.20 13.98 1.82
CA PRO A 310 -6.30 14.49 0.78
C PRO A 310 -4.95 14.98 1.34
N CYS A 311 -4.95 15.50 2.59
CA CYS A 311 -3.74 15.98 3.24
C CYS A 311 -2.83 14.84 3.72
N GLN A 312 -3.24 13.58 3.65
CA GLN A 312 -2.49 12.40 4.03
C GLN A 312 -2.09 11.52 2.84
N SER A 313 -2.21 12.01 1.61
CA SER A 313 -1.75 11.28 0.41
C SER A 313 -0.22 11.25 0.37
N ILE A 314 0.39 10.11 0.74
CA ILE A 314 1.84 9.92 0.86
C ILE A 314 2.40 8.82 -0.04
N TYR A 315 1.56 8.25 -0.91
CA TYR A 315 1.92 7.14 -1.80
C TYR A 315 1.94 7.53 -3.30
N THR A 316 2.20 8.80 -3.61
CA THR A 316 2.33 9.29 -5.00
C THR A 316 3.38 8.52 -5.79
N TRP A 317 4.46 8.11 -5.14
CA TRP A 317 5.52 7.28 -5.74
C TRP A 317 5.08 5.84 -6.06
N ARG A 318 3.87 5.44 -5.63
CA ARG A 318 3.18 4.19 -6.00
C ARG A 318 1.99 4.41 -6.93
N GLY A 319 1.93 5.53 -7.62
CA GLY A 319 0.84 5.84 -8.56
C GLY A 319 -0.43 6.38 -7.90
N ALA A 320 -0.45 6.64 -6.60
CA ALA A 320 -1.54 7.40 -5.98
C ALA A 320 -1.53 8.84 -6.50
N SER A 321 -2.70 9.41 -6.68
CA SER A 321 -2.86 10.81 -7.10
C SER A 321 -3.61 11.58 -6.02
N SER A 322 -3.12 12.77 -5.68
CA SER A 322 -3.83 13.69 -4.79
C SER A 322 -5.24 14.03 -5.32
N GLY A 323 -5.39 14.06 -6.64
CA GLY A 323 -6.67 14.26 -7.32
C GLY A 323 -7.65 13.07 -7.27
N THR A 324 -7.30 11.93 -6.69
CA THR A 324 -8.17 10.74 -6.66
C THR A 324 -9.49 11.02 -5.92
N ILE A 325 -9.44 11.72 -4.79
CA ILE A 325 -10.64 12.09 -4.03
C ILE A 325 -11.48 13.11 -4.81
N SER A 326 -10.86 14.11 -5.44
CA SER A 326 -11.55 15.12 -6.25
C SER A 326 -12.26 14.51 -7.46
N ALA A 327 -11.69 13.46 -8.05
CA ALA A 327 -12.27 12.74 -9.17
C ALA A 327 -13.30 11.67 -8.76
N PHE A 328 -13.64 11.54 -7.47
CA PHE A 328 -14.53 10.46 -7.00
C PHE A 328 -15.88 10.46 -7.74
N ASN A 329 -16.55 11.59 -7.85
CA ASN A 329 -17.85 11.68 -8.51
C ASN A 329 -17.79 11.38 -10.01
N THR A 330 -16.65 11.59 -10.66
CA THR A 330 -16.41 11.19 -12.05
C THR A 330 -16.23 9.68 -12.17
N ASN A 331 -15.51 9.06 -11.23
CA ASN A 331 -15.23 7.64 -11.24
C ASN A 331 -16.43 6.78 -10.76
N PHE A 332 -17.24 7.35 -9.86
CA PHE A 332 -18.43 6.72 -9.30
C PHE A 332 -19.62 7.69 -9.43
N PRO A 333 -20.10 7.91 -10.66
CA PRO A 333 -21.23 8.81 -10.87
C PRO A 333 -22.47 8.25 -10.21
N LYS A 334 -23.29 9.14 -9.68
CA LYS A 334 -24.61 8.79 -9.14
C LYS A 334 -25.57 8.38 -10.24
N ALA A 335 -26.59 7.64 -9.85
CA ALA A 335 -27.70 7.34 -10.73
C ALA A 335 -28.49 8.61 -11.06
N GLU A 336 -29.15 8.62 -12.21
CA GLU A 336 -30.01 9.75 -12.61
C GLU A 336 -31.14 9.95 -11.59
N GLY A 337 -31.33 11.22 -11.17
CA GLY A 337 -32.33 11.58 -10.15
C GLY A 337 -31.89 11.38 -8.70
N ALA A 338 -30.65 11.01 -8.44
CA ALA A 338 -30.09 10.93 -7.10
C ALA A 338 -30.05 12.30 -6.41
N THR A 339 -30.36 12.32 -5.10
CA THR A 339 -30.51 13.56 -4.31
C THR A 339 -29.59 13.67 -3.09
N GLY A 340 -28.85 12.61 -2.77
CA GLY A 340 -27.93 12.58 -1.64
C GLY A 340 -26.74 13.53 -1.79
N ARG A 341 -26.01 13.74 -0.70
CA ARG A 341 -24.78 14.55 -0.72
C ARG A 341 -23.66 13.80 -1.43
N ASP A 342 -22.83 14.53 -2.18
CA ASP A 342 -21.62 14.00 -2.83
C ASP A 342 -20.48 13.83 -1.83
N VAL A 343 -20.34 14.79 -0.91
CA VAL A 343 -19.22 14.90 0.02
C VAL A 343 -19.74 15.04 1.45
N TYR A 344 -19.20 14.21 2.33
CA TYR A 344 -19.37 14.31 3.77
C TYR A 344 -18.03 14.66 4.42
N GLU A 345 -18.06 15.24 5.60
CA GLU A 345 -16.85 15.67 6.31
C GLU A 345 -16.83 15.17 7.75
N LEU A 346 -15.66 14.70 8.19
CA LEU A 346 -15.32 14.42 9.59
C LEU A 346 -14.17 15.33 9.99
N LEU A 347 -14.47 16.47 10.55
CA LEU A 347 -13.51 17.52 10.87
C LEU A 347 -13.08 17.53 12.33
N THR A 348 -13.89 16.96 13.23
CA THR A 348 -13.57 16.91 14.67
C THR A 348 -12.56 15.79 14.94
N THR A 349 -11.35 16.15 15.38
CA THR A 349 -10.33 15.17 15.78
C THR A 349 -10.43 14.81 17.26
N TYR A 350 -10.35 13.51 17.54
CA TYR A 350 -10.36 12.96 18.90
C TYR A 350 -8.95 12.57 19.39
N ARG A 351 -7.96 12.66 18.51
CA ARG A 351 -6.57 12.23 18.76
C ARG A 351 -5.72 13.35 19.36
N ASN A 352 -5.70 14.49 18.68
CA ASN A 352 -4.75 15.55 18.96
C ASN A 352 -5.36 16.65 19.84
N ASP A 353 -4.52 17.27 20.66
CA ASP A 353 -4.84 18.47 21.41
C ASP A 353 -4.61 19.74 20.57
N GLU A 354 -5.04 20.90 21.08
CA GLU A 354 -5.21 22.14 20.31
C GLU A 354 -3.94 22.63 19.61
N SER A 355 -2.79 22.70 20.32
CA SER A 355 -1.54 23.23 19.73
C SER A 355 -1.00 22.36 18.60
N ILE A 356 -1.10 21.03 18.76
CA ILE A 356 -0.67 20.07 17.73
C ILE A 356 -1.58 20.20 16.49
N LEU A 357 -2.87 20.34 16.73
CA LEU A 357 -3.84 20.49 15.65
C LEU A 357 -3.69 21.82 14.91
N ALA A 358 -3.40 22.91 15.63
CA ALA A 358 -3.14 24.22 15.03
C ALA A 358 -1.93 24.15 14.08
N LEU A 359 -0.83 23.52 14.53
CA LEU A 359 0.36 23.31 13.69
C LEU A 359 0.03 22.45 12.45
N ALA A 360 -0.70 21.35 12.63
CA ALA A 360 -1.08 20.48 11.52
C ALA A 360 -1.96 21.21 10.49
N ASN A 361 -2.88 22.03 10.94
CA ASN A 361 -3.72 22.87 10.08
C ASN A 361 -2.91 23.93 9.32
N GLU A 362 -1.91 24.54 9.95
CA GLU A 362 -1.03 25.52 9.31
C GLU A 362 -0.18 24.86 8.22
N ILE A 363 0.48 23.74 8.53
CA ILE A 363 1.33 23.01 7.57
C ILE A 363 0.51 22.50 6.37
N SER A 364 -0.74 22.07 6.59
CA SER A 364 -1.61 21.57 5.53
C SER A 364 -2.38 22.65 4.77
N ALA A 365 -2.21 23.94 5.13
CA ALA A 365 -3.03 25.02 4.59
C ALA A 365 -2.96 25.14 3.07
N ASP A 366 -1.76 24.98 2.48
CA ASP A 366 -1.57 25.07 1.04
C ASP A 366 -2.14 23.84 0.31
N VAL A 367 -1.90 22.64 0.85
CA VAL A 367 -2.44 21.39 0.29
C VAL A 367 -3.98 21.42 0.27
N ARG A 368 -4.61 22.03 1.27
CA ARG A 368 -6.08 22.13 1.34
C ARG A 368 -6.68 23.05 0.29
N LYS A 369 -5.90 23.94 -0.30
CA LYS A 369 -6.37 24.90 -1.32
C LYS A 369 -6.25 24.36 -2.74
N ASP A 370 -5.48 23.30 -2.94
CA ASP A 370 -4.89 23.00 -4.24
C ASP A 370 -5.72 22.04 -5.06
N GLU A 371 -6.79 21.46 -4.84
CA GLU A 371 -7.24 20.34 -5.68
C GLU A 371 -8.74 20.12 -5.88
N GLY A 372 -9.48 21.16 -6.16
CA GLY A 372 -10.87 20.99 -6.64
C GLY A 372 -11.85 20.53 -5.56
N ILE A 373 -11.38 20.15 -4.38
CA ILE A 373 -12.17 19.94 -3.17
C ILE A 373 -11.61 20.84 -2.08
N THR A 374 -12.41 21.78 -1.60
CA THR A 374 -12.05 22.58 -0.43
C THR A 374 -12.13 21.70 0.81
N VAL A 375 -10.98 21.38 1.41
CA VAL A 375 -10.89 20.64 2.67
C VAL A 375 -10.88 21.65 3.82
N ALA A 376 -11.87 21.58 4.71
CA ALA A 376 -11.93 22.45 5.87
C ALA A 376 -10.87 22.11 6.92
N ALA A 377 -10.48 23.08 7.74
CA ALA A 377 -9.55 22.88 8.83
C ALA A 377 -10.13 21.95 9.90
N LEU A 378 -9.28 21.10 10.46
CA LEU A 378 -9.67 20.19 11.54
C LEU A 378 -9.99 20.97 12.83
N LYS A 379 -10.97 20.49 13.58
CA LYS A 379 -11.43 21.05 14.84
C LYS A 379 -11.06 20.16 16.03
N PRO A 380 -10.69 20.72 17.16
CA PRO A 380 -10.45 19.93 18.36
C PRO A 380 -11.76 19.37 18.92
N ARG A 381 -11.68 18.20 19.57
CA ARG A 381 -12.79 17.66 20.35
C ARG A 381 -13.17 18.61 21.50
N LYS A 382 -14.41 18.56 21.95
CA LYS A 382 -14.84 19.28 23.17
C LYS A 382 -14.01 18.82 24.37
N GLY A 383 -13.39 19.78 25.08
CA GLY A 383 -12.51 19.50 26.22
C GLY A 383 -11.12 19.01 25.83
N ALA A 384 -10.66 19.27 24.61
CA ALA A 384 -9.28 19.06 24.24
C ALA A 384 -8.34 19.86 25.15
N GLY A 385 -7.21 19.28 25.50
CA GLY A 385 -6.14 20.00 26.20
C GLY A 385 -5.36 20.92 25.27
N LYS A 386 -4.49 21.75 25.84
CA LYS A 386 -3.62 22.62 25.05
C LYS A 386 -2.62 21.81 24.20
N GLY A 387 -2.16 20.67 24.72
CA GLY A 387 -1.10 19.88 24.10
C GLY A 387 0.29 20.52 24.26
N ASN A 388 1.33 19.71 24.12
CA ASN A 388 2.73 20.13 24.19
C ASN A 388 3.35 20.07 22.79
N LEU A 389 3.96 21.17 22.40
CA LEU A 389 4.69 21.30 21.14
C LEU A 389 6.07 21.88 21.46
N SER A 390 7.13 21.22 21.00
CA SER A 390 8.52 21.67 21.15
C SER A 390 9.21 21.61 19.81
N CYS A 391 10.14 22.54 19.57
CA CYS A 391 10.97 22.60 18.38
C CYS A 391 12.43 22.79 18.80
N GLY A 392 13.35 22.10 18.14
CA GLY A 392 14.78 22.22 18.39
C GLY A 392 15.58 22.21 17.09
N ILE A 393 16.68 22.95 17.09
CA ILE A 393 17.69 22.94 16.02
C ILE A 393 19.01 22.54 16.66
N PHE A 394 19.70 21.58 16.08
CA PHE A 394 20.95 21.02 16.63
C PHE A 394 22.09 21.19 15.63
N GLU A 395 23.31 21.26 16.13
CA GLU A 395 24.53 21.44 15.30
C GLU A 395 24.87 20.17 14.50
N ASN A 396 24.50 18.98 15.04
CA ASN A 396 24.81 17.70 14.43
C ASN A 396 23.73 16.65 14.79
N LEU A 397 23.78 15.51 14.11
CA LEU A 397 22.83 14.40 14.29
C LEU A 397 22.93 13.73 15.67
N GLU A 398 24.13 13.73 16.27
CA GLU A 398 24.37 13.18 17.61
C GLU A 398 23.66 14.00 18.68
N GLY A 399 23.73 15.33 18.56
CA GLY A 399 23.02 16.26 19.45
C GLY A 399 21.51 16.11 19.31
N GLU A 400 20.98 15.99 18.09
CA GLU A 400 19.56 15.72 17.83
C GLU A 400 19.10 14.40 18.47
N ALA A 401 19.85 13.31 18.26
CA ALA A 401 19.52 12.00 18.80
C ALA A 401 19.55 11.95 20.33
N THR A 402 20.53 12.65 20.94
CA THR A 402 20.65 12.79 22.40
C THR A 402 19.47 13.57 22.95
N ALA A 403 19.10 14.69 22.36
CA ALA A 403 17.97 15.51 22.81
C ALA A 403 16.63 14.76 22.71
N ILE A 404 16.44 13.91 21.69
CA ILE A 404 15.27 13.04 21.58
C ILE A 404 15.21 12.07 22.76
N ALA A 405 16.33 11.44 23.10
CA ALA A 405 16.40 10.49 24.21
C ALA A 405 16.15 11.19 25.55
N GLU A 406 16.78 12.34 25.79
CA GLU A 406 16.59 13.17 27.00
C GLU A 406 15.14 13.66 27.16
N TYR A 407 14.46 13.96 26.04
CA TYR A 407 13.05 14.35 26.08
C TYR A 407 12.12 13.16 26.44
N PHE A 408 12.43 11.96 25.94
CA PHE A 408 11.61 10.76 26.22
C PHE A 408 11.89 10.14 27.60
N GLU A 409 13.10 10.24 28.11
CA GLU A 409 13.53 9.57 29.34
C GLU A 409 12.61 9.87 30.56
N PRO A 410 12.34 11.13 30.93
CA PRO A 410 11.45 11.43 32.05
C PRO A 410 10.02 10.96 31.84
N LEU A 411 9.54 10.99 30.59
CA LEU A 411 8.19 10.52 30.24
C LEU A 411 8.08 8.99 30.29
N TRP A 412 9.16 8.28 29.96
CA TRP A 412 9.26 6.82 30.06
C TRP A 412 9.36 6.36 31.50
N ASN A 413 10.21 6.98 32.29
CA ASN A 413 10.47 6.62 33.69
C ASN A 413 9.31 6.99 34.66
N ASN A 414 8.52 8.01 34.32
CA ASN A 414 7.39 8.48 35.10
C ASN A 414 6.05 8.31 34.35
N PRO A 415 5.60 7.06 34.13
CA PRO A 415 4.33 6.85 33.46
C PRO A 415 3.16 7.35 34.29
N GLU A 416 2.17 7.94 33.64
CA GLU A 416 0.91 8.29 34.29
C GLU A 416 0.25 7.05 34.90
N ARG A 417 -0.49 7.26 35.98
CA ARG A 417 -1.23 6.19 36.64
C ARG A 417 -2.73 6.44 36.55
N THR A 418 -3.49 5.38 36.36
CA THR A 418 -4.96 5.44 36.48
C THR A 418 -5.36 5.74 37.93
N LYS A 419 -6.62 6.15 38.15
CA LYS A 419 -7.19 6.30 39.50
C LYS A 419 -7.09 5.01 40.33
N ALA A 420 -7.01 3.85 39.68
CA ALA A 420 -6.80 2.54 40.31
C ALA A 420 -5.32 2.19 40.55
N GLY A 421 -4.38 3.11 40.24
CA GLY A 421 -2.95 2.93 40.47
C GLY A 421 -2.20 2.16 39.36
N SER A 422 -2.88 1.64 38.35
CA SER A 422 -2.26 0.96 37.24
C SER A 422 -1.49 1.93 36.34
N LYS A 423 -0.30 1.54 35.84
CA LYS A 423 0.47 2.34 34.88
C LYS A 423 -0.31 2.48 33.57
N VAL A 424 -0.40 3.70 33.07
CA VAL A 424 -0.90 3.95 31.72
C VAL A 424 0.29 3.85 30.77
N PRO A 425 0.33 2.87 29.83
CA PRO A 425 1.41 2.78 28.89
C PRO A 425 1.37 3.99 27.95
N LYS A 426 2.48 4.72 27.88
CA LYS A 426 2.69 5.76 26.86
C LYS A 426 3.37 5.13 25.66
N THR A 427 2.96 5.55 24.48
CA THR A 427 3.60 5.17 23.23
C THR A 427 4.36 6.36 22.66
N PHE A 428 5.57 6.09 22.17
CA PHE A 428 6.44 7.09 21.57
C PHE A 428 6.75 6.66 20.14
N ALA A 429 6.91 7.62 19.25
CA ALA A 429 7.35 7.36 17.89
C ALA A 429 8.34 8.43 17.44
N VAL A 430 9.42 8.01 16.79
CA VAL A 430 10.36 8.91 16.12
C VAL A 430 10.25 8.67 14.62
N LEU A 431 9.88 9.70 13.89
CA LEU A 431 9.79 9.68 12.44
C LEU A 431 11.03 10.32 11.84
N VAL A 432 11.74 9.60 10.98
CA VAL A 432 12.96 10.08 10.35
C VAL A 432 12.79 10.18 8.84
N ARG A 433 13.41 11.20 8.24
CA ARG A 433 13.40 11.38 6.79
C ARG A 433 14.30 10.37 6.06
N LYS A 434 15.43 9.98 6.69
CA LYS A 434 16.41 9.05 6.11
C LYS A 434 16.66 7.88 7.04
N ARG A 435 16.66 6.67 6.50
CA ARG A 435 16.92 5.45 7.28
C ARG A 435 18.29 5.44 7.97
N ALA A 436 19.28 6.15 7.40
CA ALA A 436 20.61 6.28 8.00
C ALA A 436 20.61 6.94 9.40
N GLN A 437 19.57 7.71 9.74
CA GLN A 437 19.42 8.34 11.06
C GLN A 437 18.94 7.36 12.15
N ILE A 438 18.36 6.21 11.78
CA ILE A 438 17.73 5.28 12.72
C ILE A 438 18.72 4.72 13.72
N ALA A 439 19.87 4.23 13.25
CA ALA A 439 20.85 3.57 14.11
C ALA A 439 21.33 4.48 15.26
N LEU A 440 21.60 5.74 14.94
CA LEU A 440 22.07 6.71 15.93
C LEU A 440 21.01 7.02 17.00
N ILE A 441 19.75 7.18 16.56
CA ILE A 441 18.63 7.42 17.49
C ILE A 441 18.37 6.19 18.36
N GLN A 442 18.45 4.98 17.80
CA GLN A 442 18.33 3.74 18.59
C GLN A 442 19.43 3.64 19.66
N GLU A 443 20.67 3.97 19.30
CA GLU A 443 21.79 3.95 20.25
C GLU A 443 21.56 4.94 21.39
N SER A 444 21.11 6.17 21.09
CA SER A 444 20.81 7.19 22.11
C SER A 444 19.65 6.77 23.02
N LEU A 445 18.57 6.20 22.48
CA LEU A 445 17.45 5.66 23.26
C LEU A 445 17.90 4.49 24.14
N ALA A 446 18.75 3.59 23.62
CA ALA A 446 19.27 2.45 24.38
C ALA A 446 20.15 2.93 25.56
N LYS A 447 21.01 3.95 25.37
CA LYS A 447 21.80 4.58 26.43
C LYS A 447 20.92 5.18 27.55
N ALA A 448 19.75 5.72 27.18
CA ALA A 448 18.74 6.22 28.12
C ALA A 448 17.84 5.11 28.72
N GLY A 449 18.11 3.83 28.42
CA GLY A 449 17.31 2.70 28.91
C GLY A 449 15.92 2.59 28.31
N ILE A 450 15.67 3.21 27.17
CA ILE A 450 14.38 3.21 26.48
C ILE A 450 14.41 2.15 25.36
N PRO A 451 13.62 1.04 25.48
CA PRO A 451 13.53 0.05 24.43
C PRO A 451 12.86 0.62 23.19
N SER A 452 13.41 0.32 22.01
CA SER A 452 12.87 0.81 20.75
C SER A 452 12.78 -0.30 19.71
N GLU A 453 11.76 -0.25 18.87
CA GLU A 453 11.54 -1.14 17.72
C GLU A 453 11.55 -0.32 16.44
N VAL A 454 12.26 -0.80 15.42
CA VAL A 454 12.30 -0.14 14.11
C VAL A 454 11.24 -0.75 13.20
N LEU A 455 10.25 0.06 12.84
CA LEU A 455 9.21 -0.34 11.89
C LEU A 455 9.73 -0.22 10.45
N GLY A 456 9.44 -1.23 9.62
CA GLY A 456 9.80 -1.20 8.19
C GLY A 456 11.24 -1.60 7.87
N LEU A 457 12.07 -1.92 8.83
CA LEU A 457 13.20 -2.82 8.61
C LEU A 457 12.63 -4.23 8.62
N GLY A 458 12.70 -4.93 7.50
CA GLY A 458 12.15 -6.27 7.36
C GLY A 458 12.71 -7.22 8.40
N GLY A 459 12.07 -7.29 9.52
CA GLY A 459 12.11 -8.29 10.56
C GLY A 459 13.47 -8.90 10.96
N LEU A 460 13.41 -9.87 11.82
CA LEU A 460 14.52 -10.77 12.27
C LEU A 460 15.42 -11.30 11.14
N VAL A 461 14.93 -11.33 9.89
CA VAL A 461 15.67 -11.83 8.71
C VAL A 461 16.96 -11.04 8.42
N HIS A 462 17.06 -9.79 8.90
CA HIS A 462 18.26 -8.96 8.73
C HIS A 462 19.25 -9.04 9.90
N VAL A 463 18.85 -9.68 11.00
CA VAL A 463 19.78 -10.00 12.09
C VAL A 463 20.81 -11.01 11.54
N PRO A 464 22.12 -10.76 11.66
CA PRO A 464 23.15 -11.57 11.01
C PRO A 464 23.00 -13.07 11.24
N GLU A 465 22.69 -13.50 12.47
CA GLU A 465 22.53 -14.90 12.86
C GLU A 465 21.30 -15.54 12.20
N ILE A 466 20.22 -14.80 12.09
CA ILE A 466 18.99 -15.27 11.42
C ILE A 466 19.17 -15.27 9.90
N ALA A 467 19.86 -14.27 9.37
CA ALA A 467 20.20 -14.23 7.95
C ALA A 467 21.09 -15.41 7.54
N ASP A 468 22.02 -15.85 8.41
CA ASP A 468 22.82 -17.05 8.21
C ASP A 468 21.94 -18.30 8.22
N LEU A 469 21.03 -18.43 9.16
CA LEU A 469 20.08 -19.55 9.21
C LEU A 469 19.20 -19.61 7.95
N VAL A 470 18.64 -18.47 7.54
CA VAL A 470 17.84 -18.36 6.32
C VAL A 470 18.66 -18.70 5.07
N ALA A 471 19.92 -18.25 5.01
CA ALA A 471 20.82 -18.59 3.91
C ALA A 471 21.08 -20.09 3.84
N MET A 472 21.29 -20.76 4.99
CA MET A 472 21.45 -22.21 5.06
C MET A 472 20.20 -22.96 4.57
N LEU A 473 19.01 -22.54 5.02
CA LEU A 473 17.76 -23.14 4.57
C LEU A 473 17.54 -22.96 3.05
N LYS A 474 17.93 -21.81 2.50
CA LYS A 474 17.88 -21.57 1.05
C LYS A 474 18.82 -22.50 0.28
N ILE A 475 20.02 -22.75 0.77
CA ILE A 475 20.99 -23.67 0.14
C ILE A 475 20.45 -25.10 0.16
N ILE A 476 19.88 -25.53 1.29
CA ILE A 476 19.30 -26.88 1.42
C ILE A 476 18.11 -27.07 0.46
N ASN A 477 17.27 -26.06 0.32
CA ASN A 477 16.09 -26.11 -0.55
C ASN A 477 16.44 -25.98 -2.03
N ASN A 478 17.45 -25.17 -2.37
CA ASN A 478 17.86 -24.91 -3.75
C ASN A 478 19.39 -24.90 -3.86
N PRO A 479 20.01 -25.93 -4.51
CA PRO A 479 21.45 -25.98 -4.73
C PRO A 479 22.01 -24.79 -5.52
N ASP A 480 21.18 -24.12 -6.33
CA ASP A 480 21.58 -22.96 -7.15
C ASP A 480 21.54 -21.63 -6.37
N ALA A 481 21.24 -21.65 -5.07
CA ALA A 481 21.24 -20.47 -4.21
C ALA A 481 22.66 -19.92 -3.94
N GLY A 482 23.41 -19.60 -4.99
CA GLY A 482 24.82 -19.20 -4.94
C GLY A 482 25.10 -18.00 -4.04
N ALA A 483 24.23 -16.98 -4.02
CA ALA A 483 24.38 -15.81 -3.13
C ALA A 483 24.32 -16.21 -1.64
N SER A 484 23.45 -17.16 -1.30
CA SER A 484 23.34 -17.71 0.06
C SER A 484 24.56 -18.55 0.43
N LEU A 485 25.07 -19.33 -0.51
CA LEU A 485 26.31 -20.10 -0.33
C LEU A 485 27.50 -19.15 -0.11
N MET A 486 27.61 -18.10 -0.91
CA MET A 486 28.67 -17.10 -0.77
C MET A 486 28.68 -16.47 0.62
N ARG A 487 27.52 -16.14 1.18
CA ARG A 487 27.40 -15.61 2.54
C ARG A 487 28.05 -16.53 3.58
N HIS A 488 27.85 -17.84 3.47
CA HIS A 488 28.47 -18.82 4.40
C HIS A 488 29.97 -18.99 4.17
N LEU A 489 30.37 -19.07 2.89
CA LEU A 489 31.79 -19.27 2.55
C LEU A 489 32.67 -18.12 3.00
N THR A 490 32.17 -16.87 2.87
CA THR A 490 32.90 -15.65 3.27
C THR A 490 32.64 -15.23 4.71
N GLY A 491 31.63 -15.83 5.35
CA GLY A 491 31.26 -15.54 6.74
C GLY A 491 32.29 -16.03 7.76
N PRO A 492 32.14 -15.61 9.04
CA PRO A 492 33.17 -15.83 10.08
C PRO A 492 33.43 -17.29 10.41
N ARG A 493 32.56 -18.22 10.07
CA ARG A 493 32.72 -19.65 10.33
C ARG A 493 33.68 -20.35 9.36
N ILE A 494 33.63 -20.00 8.07
CA ILE A 494 34.45 -20.63 7.01
C ILE A 494 35.58 -19.68 6.60
N ASN A 495 35.28 -18.37 6.50
CA ASN A 495 36.21 -17.28 6.28
C ASN A 495 37.11 -17.44 5.04
N LEU A 496 36.54 -17.88 3.92
CA LEU A 496 37.27 -17.95 2.65
C LEU A 496 37.52 -16.56 2.10
N GLY A 497 38.76 -16.28 1.72
CA GLY A 497 39.15 -15.03 1.08
C GLY A 497 38.75 -14.97 -0.38
N ALA A 498 38.79 -13.76 -0.96
CA ALA A 498 38.42 -13.52 -2.37
C ALA A 498 39.22 -14.39 -3.36
N ARG A 499 40.49 -14.68 -3.05
CA ARG A 499 41.36 -15.54 -3.87
C ARG A 499 40.90 -17.00 -3.90
N ASP A 500 40.46 -17.51 -2.76
CA ASP A 500 39.96 -18.89 -2.62
C ASP A 500 38.62 -19.05 -3.31
N ILE A 501 37.72 -18.05 -3.14
CA ILE A 501 36.45 -18.00 -3.85
C ILE A 501 36.65 -17.96 -5.37
N ALA A 502 37.58 -17.14 -5.85
CA ALA A 502 37.92 -17.11 -7.28
C ALA A 502 38.46 -18.47 -7.79
N SER A 503 39.24 -19.17 -6.97
CA SER A 503 39.74 -20.49 -7.30
C SER A 503 38.62 -21.54 -7.32
N LEU A 504 37.71 -21.50 -6.34
CA LEU A 504 36.51 -22.35 -6.31
C LEU A 504 35.61 -22.11 -7.54
N GLY A 505 35.41 -20.85 -7.92
CA GLY A 505 34.65 -20.51 -9.11
C GLY A 505 35.27 -20.97 -10.43
N ARG A 506 36.61 -20.95 -10.53
CA ARG A 506 37.33 -21.53 -11.69
C ARG A 506 37.17 -23.05 -11.72
N PHE A 507 37.34 -23.73 -10.60
CA PHE A 507 37.12 -25.17 -10.49
C PHE A 507 35.69 -25.56 -10.88
N ALA A 508 34.70 -24.90 -10.36
CA ALA A 508 33.30 -25.16 -10.68
C ALA A 508 33.01 -25.01 -12.19
N ARG A 509 33.52 -23.95 -12.83
CA ARG A 509 33.40 -23.76 -14.28
C ARG A 509 34.06 -24.87 -15.08
N SER A 510 35.31 -25.23 -14.78
CA SER A 510 36.02 -26.30 -15.48
C SER A 510 35.29 -27.64 -15.36
N ARG A 511 34.66 -27.89 -14.21
CA ARG A 511 33.88 -29.11 -13.97
C ARG A 511 32.56 -29.10 -14.78
N SER A 512 31.88 -27.95 -14.81
CA SER A 512 30.66 -27.79 -15.58
C SER A 512 30.89 -27.94 -17.09
N GLU A 513 31.98 -27.35 -17.61
CA GLU A 513 32.37 -27.49 -19.01
C GLU A 513 32.70 -28.95 -19.36
N SER A 514 33.40 -29.66 -18.48
CA SER A 514 33.70 -31.08 -18.64
C SER A 514 32.42 -31.92 -18.66
N LEU A 515 31.46 -31.68 -17.75
CA LEU A 515 30.18 -32.37 -17.72
C LEU A 515 29.32 -32.07 -18.96
N ALA A 516 29.27 -30.80 -19.42
CA ALA A 516 28.58 -30.41 -20.63
C ALA A 516 29.19 -31.04 -21.87
N ALA A 517 30.53 -31.16 -21.98
CA ALA A 517 31.22 -31.82 -23.05
C ALA A 517 30.91 -33.33 -23.10
N ASN A 518 30.90 -33.97 -21.92
CA ASN A 518 30.55 -35.41 -21.80
C ASN A 518 29.07 -35.63 -22.19
N SER A 519 28.15 -34.78 -21.74
CA SER A 519 26.73 -34.88 -22.10
C SER A 519 26.50 -34.73 -23.60
N ARG A 520 27.18 -33.77 -24.25
CA ARG A 520 27.13 -33.60 -25.71
C ARG A 520 27.68 -34.79 -26.45
N SER A 521 28.73 -35.42 -25.95
CA SER A 521 29.32 -36.66 -26.51
C SER A 521 28.33 -37.82 -26.44
N ILE A 522 27.68 -37.99 -25.27
CA ILE A 522 26.66 -39.04 -25.06
C ILE A 522 25.48 -38.82 -26.05
N VAL A 523 24.96 -37.60 -26.15
CA VAL A 523 23.85 -37.28 -27.08
C VAL A 523 24.27 -37.54 -28.53
N LYS A 524 25.49 -37.14 -28.94
CA LYS A 524 26.02 -37.45 -30.27
C LYS A 524 26.07 -38.93 -30.54
N ASN A 525 26.53 -39.72 -29.60
CA ASN A 525 26.61 -41.18 -29.77
C ASN A 525 25.23 -41.84 -29.86
N ILE A 526 24.26 -41.36 -29.07
CA ILE A 526 22.87 -41.83 -29.14
C ILE A 526 22.24 -41.47 -30.49
N VAL A 527 22.44 -40.25 -30.97
CA VAL A 527 21.89 -39.79 -32.29
C VAL A 527 22.58 -40.50 -33.45
N ALA A 528 23.84 -40.88 -33.32
CA ALA A 528 24.60 -41.64 -34.33
C ALA A 528 24.29 -43.15 -34.32
N GLY A 529 23.41 -43.64 -33.46
CA GLY A 529 23.01 -45.05 -33.43
C GLY A 529 24.09 -46.01 -32.90
N ASN A 530 25.11 -45.52 -32.18
CA ASN A 530 26.11 -46.33 -31.51
C ASN A 530 25.72 -46.53 -30.03
N PRO A 531 25.17 -47.68 -29.65
CA PRO A 531 24.93 -47.98 -28.24
C PRO A 531 26.29 -48.39 -27.61
N GLN A 532 26.72 -47.64 -26.56
CA GLN A 532 27.61 -48.19 -25.54
C GLN A 532 26.79 -48.52 -24.32
#